data_3ca11c44b6e91b8d7e807c84f00fc2df
#
_entry.id   3ca11c44b6e91b8d7e807c84f00fc2df
#
_cell.length_a   1.000
_cell.length_b   1.000
_cell.length_c   1.000
_cell.angle_alpha   90.00
_cell.angle_beta   90.00
_cell.angle_gamma   90.00
#
_symmetry.space_group_name_H-M   'P 1'
#
loop_
_entity.id
_entity.type
_entity.pdbx_description
1 polymer ?
#
loop_
_entity_poly.entity_id
_entity_poly.type
_entity_poly.pdbx_seq_one_letter_code
_entity_poly.pdbx_strand_id
1 'polypeptide(L)'
;ARRLVEAGARYVTLNFSRWDWHGNNFGRARQDVPLLDQALTALVSDLHERGLDKDVSVVVWGEFGRTPKINGNAGRDHWPKANFAMLAGGGMNNGQVIGSTDRQAAEPDDRPVKFHEVFATLFHNIGLLNASARDRLFDLRGRPQAPIEEGVAPLRELV
;
A
#
# COMPACT_ATOMS: atom_id res chain seq x y z
N ALA A 1 -8.23 13.77 -2.99
CA ALA A 1 -7.83 12.75 -3.96
C ALA A 1 -8.91 12.53 -5.02
N ARG A 2 -10.15 12.13 -4.64
CA ARG A 2 -11.23 11.76 -5.57
C ARG A 2 -11.47 12.77 -6.71
N ARG A 3 -11.66 14.06 -6.40
CA ARG A 3 -11.90 15.10 -7.44
C ARG A 3 -10.80 15.18 -8.49
N LEU A 4 -9.55 14.87 -8.13
CA LEU A 4 -8.44 14.86 -9.09
C LEU A 4 -8.55 13.64 -10.02
N VAL A 5 -8.95 12.49 -9.49
CA VAL A 5 -9.19 11.28 -10.29
C VAL A 5 -10.34 11.50 -11.26
N GLU A 6 -11.46 12.07 -10.81
CA GLU A 6 -12.60 12.42 -11.67
C GLU A 6 -12.22 13.44 -12.76
N ALA A 7 -11.24 14.32 -12.48
CA ALA A 7 -10.70 15.25 -13.46
C ALA A 7 -9.64 14.63 -14.40
N GLY A 8 -9.40 13.32 -14.31
CA GLY A 8 -8.50 12.58 -15.20
C GLY A 8 -7.09 12.34 -14.65
N ALA A 9 -6.79 12.70 -13.41
CA ALA A 9 -5.50 12.36 -12.80
C ALA A 9 -5.42 10.85 -12.59
N ARG A 10 -4.43 10.21 -13.20
CA ARG A 10 -4.24 8.77 -13.12
C ARG A 10 -3.57 8.31 -11.82
N TYR A 11 -2.84 9.19 -11.18
CA TYR A 11 -2.08 8.89 -9.97
C TYR A 11 -2.13 10.09 -9.02
N VAL A 12 -2.53 9.86 -7.78
CA VAL A 12 -2.62 10.88 -6.74
C VAL A 12 -1.93 10.36 -5.49
N THR A 13 -0.89 11.04 -5.04
CA THR A 13 -0.21 10.73 -3.78
C THR A 13 -0.55 11.75 -2.72
N LEU A 14 -0.66 11.29 -1.49
CA LEU A 14 -0.85 12.09 -0.30
C LEU A 14 0.17 11.66 0.75
N ASN A 15 0.89 12.62 1.28
CA ASN A 15 1.69 12.41 2.48
C ASN A 15 0.88 12.93 3.68
N PHE A 16 0.57 12.04 4.62
CA PHE A 16 -0.20 12.35 5.81
C PHE A 16 0.65 12.14 7.05
N SER A 17 0.72 13.15 7.96
CA SER A 17 1.49 13.12 9.20
C SER A 17 3.00 12.95 9.01
N ARG A 18 3.71 12.65 10.09
CA ARG A 18 5.16 12.48 10.14
C ARG A 18 5.57 11.13 10.71
N TRP A 19 4.89 10.10 10.50
CA TRP A 19 4.99 8.72 11.05
C TRP A 19 6.33 8.26 11.67
N ASP A 20 7.40 9.03 11.57
CA ASP A 20 8.73 8.73 12.12
C ASP A 20 8.82 9.01 13.64
N TRP A 21 8.02 8.30 14.42
CA TRP A 21 7.84 8.52 15.83
C TRP A 21 8.79 7.70 16.70
N HIS A 22 10.03 8.15 16.82
CA HIS A 22 11.03 7.59 17.73
C HIS A 22 10.80 7.95 19.20
N GLY A 23 9.79 8.74 19.51
CA GLY A 23 9.37 9.10 20.86
C GLY A 23 7.87 9.34 20.94
N ASN A 24 7.28 9.07 22.10
CA ASN A 24 5.86 9.27 22.40
C ASN A 24 4.92 8.69 21.30
N ASN A 25 5.23 7.48 20.84
CA ASN A 25 4.51 6.84 19.71
C ASN A 25 3.00 6.75 19.96
N PHE A 26 2.58 6.34 21.15
CA PHE A 26 1.15 6.18 21.44
C PHE A 26 0.41 7.51 21.61
N GLY A 27 1.08 8.54 22.15
CA GLY A 27 0.49 9.88 22.23
C GLY A 27 0.22 10.46 20.86
N ARG A 28 1.20 10.34 19.94
CA ARG A 28 1.07 10.78 18.54
C ARG A 28 0.05 9.94 17.76
N ALA A 29 0.05 8.63 17.96
CA ALA A 29 -0.91 7.75 17.31
C ALA A 29 -2.37 8.12 17.69
N ARG A 30 -2.64 8.43 18.96
CA ARG A 30 -3.98 8.87 19.38
C ARG A 30 -4.44 10.19 18.76
N GLN A 31 -3.51 11.01 18.29
CA GLN A 31 -3.83 12.27 17.58
C GLN A 31 -4.05 12.04 16.08
N ASP A 32 -3.16 11.28 15.43
CA ASP A 32 -3.11 11.21 13.98
C ASP A 32 -3.94 10.05 13.40
N VAL A 33 -3.96 8.89 14.08
CA VAL A 33 -4.67 7.70 13.54
C VAL A 33 -6.18 7.94 13.39
N PRO A 34 -6.89 8.59 14.32
CA PRO A 34 -8.32 8.88 14.12
C PRO A 34 -8.62 9.77 12.92
N LEU A 35 -7.72 10.70 12.59
CA LEU A 35 -7.85 11.58 11.42
C LEU A 35 -7.64 10.79 10.12
N LEU A 36 -6.64 9.89 10.12
CA LEU A 36 -6.40 8.99 9.00
C LEU A 36 -7.59 8.06 8.78
N ASP A 37 -8.10 7.46 9.85
CA ASP A 37 -9.25 6.55 9.81
C ASP A 37 -10.48 7.24 9.22
N GLN A 38 -10.81 8.42 9.71
CA GLN A 38 -11.92 9.23 9.19
C GLN A 38 -11.74 9.56 7.69
N ALA A 39 -10.54 10.02 7.31
CA ALA A 39 -10.27 10.41 5.93
C ALA A 39 -10.30 9.21 4.97
N LEU A 40 -9.75 8.08 5.39
CA LEU A 40 -9.69 6.86 4.59
C LEU A 40 -11.07 6.22 4.45
N THR A 41 -11.82 6.12 5.54
CA THR A 41 -13.21 5.62 5.52
C THR A 41 -14.08 6.47 4.59
N ALA A 42 -14.00 7.81 4.71
CA ALA A 42 -14.76 8.69 3.85
C ALA A 42 -14.37 8.55 2.37
N LEU A 43 -13.06 8.40 2.08
CA LEU A 43 -12.60 8.21 0.70
C LEU A 43 -13.10 6.90 0.10
N VAL A 44 -12.95 5.79 0.80
CA VAL A 44 -13.34 4.46 0.31
C VAL A 44 -14.86 4.38 0.13
N SER A 45 -15.63 4.89 1.10
CA SER A 45 -17.10 4.93 1.02
C SER A 45 -17.57 5.81 -0.15
N ASP A 46 -17.02 7.01 -0.34
CA ASP A 46 -17.38 7.91 -1.44
C ASP A 46 -17.03 7.32 -2.82
N LEU A 47 -15.93 6.58 -2.94
CA LEU A 47 -15.58 5.86 -4.17
C LEU A 47 -16.60 4.74 -4.45
N HIS A 48 -17.00 3.99 -3.44
CA HIS A 48 -17.99 2.93 -3.57
C HIS A 48 -19.38 3.49 -3.95
N GLU A 49 -19.87 4.51 -3.25
CA GLU A 49 -21.15 5.16 -3.52
C GLU A 49 -21.25 5.73 -4.94
N ARG A 50 -20.12 6.08 -5.54
CA ARG A 50 -20.02 6.59 -6.91
C ARG A 50 -19.78 5.52 -7.97
N GLY A 51 -19.61 4.27 -7.56
CA GLY A 51 -19.27 3.18 -8.48
C GLY A 51 -17.86 3.26 -9.05
N LEU A 52 -16.94 3.98 -8.37
CA LEU A 52 -15.54 4.13 -8.77
C LEU A 52 -14.62 3.09 -8.12
N ASP A 53 -15.12 2.28 -7.23
CA ASP A 53 -14.38 1.26 -6.49
C ASP A 53 -13.80 0.14 -7.36
N LYS A 54 -14.32 -0.05 -8.58
CA LYS A 54 -13.76 -0.99 -9.55
C LYS A 54 -12.59 -0.42 -10.34
N ASP A 55 -12.55 0.89 -10.51
CA ASP A 55 -11.59 1.59 -11.38
C ASP A 55 -10.48 2.29 -10.61
N VAL A 56 -10.66 2.49 -9.30
CA VAL A 56 -9.73 3.25 -8.44
C VAL A 56 -9.18 2.38 -7.33
N SER A 57 -7.89 2.10 -7.38
CA SER A 57 -7.17 1.45 -6.28
C SER A 57 -6.71 2.48 -5.25
N VAL A 58 -7.01 2.24 -3.99
CA VAL A 58 -6.51 3.01 -2.84
C VAL A 58 -5.46 2.18 -2.12
N VAL A 59 -4.30 2.77 -1.86
CA VAL A 59 -3.19 2.11 -1.16
C VAL A 59 -2.73 2.98 -0.01
N VAL A 60 -2.59 2.39 1.17
CA VAL A 60 -1.95 2.99 2.34
C VAL A 60 -0.76 2.13 2.70
N TRP A 61 0.42 2.71 2.60
CA TRP A 61 1.66 1.96 2.74
C TRP A 61 2.80 2.85 3.25
N GLY A 62 3.81 2.22 3.87
CA GLY A 62 5.08 2.82 4.26
C GLY A 62 6.25 1.97 3.78
N GLU A 63 7.46 2.54 3.85
CA GLU A 63 8.69 1.90 3.35
C GLU A 63 9.17 0.74 4.22
N PHE A 64 8.90 0.76 5.52
CA PHE A 64 9.22 -0.30 6.50
C PHE A 64 8.31 -0.21 7.72
N GLY A 65 8.34 -1.22 8.58
CA GLY A 65 7.60 -1.26 9.83
C GLY A 65 8.34 -0.59 10.98
N ARG A 66 7.81 -0.81 12.18
CA ARG A 66 8.36 -0.28 13.44
C ARG A 66 8.68 -1.42 14.40
N THR A 67 9.71 -1.24 15.24
CA THR A 67 10.13 -2.26 16.19
C THR A 67 8.99 -2.74 17.07
N PRO A 68 8.85 -4.06 17.30
CA PRO A 68 7.89 -4.60 18.27
C PRO A 68 8.17 -4.06 19.68
N LYS A 69 9.43 -3.92 20.02
CA LYS A 69 9.86 -3.38 21.31
C LYS A 69 9.82 -1.85 21.31
N ILE A 70 9.25 -1.30 22.37
CA ILE A 70 9.24 0.15 22.62
C ILE A 70 10.60 0.56 23.19
N ASN A 71 11.17 1.66 22.66
CA ASN A 71 12.43 2.22 23.12
C ASN A 71 12.28 3.08 24.39
N GLY A 72 13.41 3.57 24.94
CA GLY A 72 13.44 4.35 26.17
C GLY A 72 12.69 5.69 26.12
N ASN A 73 12.34 6.19 24.92
CA ASN A 73 11.59 7.43 24.70
C ASN A 73 10.09 7.18 24.46
N ALA A 74 9.58 6.00 24.82
CA ALA A 74 8.23 5.56 24.52
C ALA A 74 7.89 5.62 23.01
N GLY A 75 8.88 5.42 22.16
CA GLY A 75 8.82 5.40 20.72
C GLY A 75 9.08 4.02 20.15
N ARG A 76 9.07 3.94 18.80
CA ARG A 76 9.44 2.75 18.06
C ARG A 76 10.45 3.13 16.98
N ASP A 77 11.47 2.32 16.81
CA ASP A 77 12.52 2.52 15.81
C ASP A 77 12.18 1.82 14.49
N HIS A 78 13.01 1.99 13.46
CA HIS A 78 12.82 1.36 12.16
C HIS A 78 12.95 -0.15 12.24
N TRP A 79 12.07 -0.88 11.54
CA TRP A 79 12.06 -2.33 11.53
C TRP A 79 11.76 -2.86 10.12
N PRO A 80 12.78 -3.19 9.33
CA PRO A 80 12.58 -3.60 7.93
C PRO A 80 12.07 -5.04 7.77
N LYS A 81 12.00 -5.83 8.85
CA LYS A 81 11.62 -7.24 8.77
C LYS A 81 10.13 -7.48 8.61
N ALA A 82 9.29 -6.59 9.11
CA ALA A 82 7.84 -6.70 9.02
C ALA A 82 7.20 -5.33 8.79
N ASN A 83 6.24 -5.28 7.88
CA ASN A 83 5.43 -4.11 7.57
C ASN A 83 4.03 -4.57 7.15
N PHE A 84 3.14 -3.63 6.85
CA PHE A 84 1.83 -3.92 6.27
C PHE A 84 1.48 -2.92 5.17
N ALA A 85 0.57 -3.30 4.31
CA ALA A 85 -0.09 -2.42 3.37
C ALA A 85 -1.61 -2.62 3.45
N MET A 86 -2.38 -1.55 3.32
CA MET A 86 -3.83 -1.63 3.13
C MET A 86 -4.15 -1.31 1.67
N LEU A 87 -4.97 -2.15 1.06
CA LEU A 87 -5.43 -1.98 -0.31
C LEU A 87 -6.96 -2.00 -0.33
N ALA A 88 -7.56 -1.13 -1.15
CA ALA A 88 -9.01 -1.11 -1.34
C ALA A 88 -9.36 -0.71 -2.77
N GLY A 89 -10.50 -1.14 -3.26
CA GLY A 89 -10.98 -0.84 -4.60
C GLY A 89 -10.21 -1.53 -5.72
N GLY A 90 -10.16 -0.93 -6.90
CA GLY A 90 -9.44 -1.45 -8.08
C GLY A 90 -9.97 -2.79 -8.61
N GLY A 91 -11.21 -3.14 -8.33
CA GLY A 91 -11.78 -4.44 -8.67
C GLY A 91 -11.23 -5.62 -7.87
N MET A 92 -10.40 -5.36 -6.85
CA MET A 92 -9.81 -6.39 -6.01
C MET A 92 -10.85 -7.10 -5.13
N ASN A 93 -10.55 -8.36 -4.78
CA ASN A 93 -11.32 -9.12 -3.79
C ASN A 93 -10.97 -8.62 -2.38
N ASN A 94 -11.67 -7.58 -1.92
CA ASN A 94 -11.43 -6.89 -0.66
C ASN A 94 -11.99 -7.64 0.57
N GLY A 95 -11.74 -7.12 1.76
CA GLY A 95 -12.32 -7.61 3.02
C GLY A 95 -11.59 -8.79 3.64
N GLN A 96 -10.33 -8.99 3.30
CA GLN A 96 -9.50 -10.08 3.81
C GLN A 96 -8.17 -9.59 4.39
N VAL A 97 -7.54 -10.42 5.19
CA VAL A 97 -6.18 -10.25 5.68
C VAL A 97 -5.30 -11.32 5.05
N ILE A 98 -4.20 -10.92 4.44
CA ILE A 98 -3.26 -11.81 3.76
C ILE A 98 -1.94 -11.79 4.54
N GLY A 99 -1.52 -12.96 4.98
CA GLY A 99 -0.33 -13.14 5.78
C GLY A 99 -0.50 -12.79 7.26
N SER A 100 0.42 -13.28 8.05
CA SER A 100 0.51 -12.98 9.48
C SER A 100 1.95 -12.81 9.91
N THR A 101 2.16 -12.33 11.14
CA THR A 101 3.46 -12.28 11.78
C THR A 101 3.53 -13.31 12.90
N ASP A 102 4.73 -13.53 13.39
CA ASP A 102 4.96 -14.23 14.63
C ASP A 102 4.23 -13.55 15.80
N ARG A 103 4.20 -14.23 16.94
CA ARG A 103 3.50 -13.75 18.14
C ARG A 103 4.02 -12.41 18.68
N GLN A 104 5.24 -12.04 18.37
CA GLN A 104 5.87 -10.78 18.75
C GLN A 104 5.68 -9.66 17.73
N ALA A 105 5.07 -9.95 16.59
CA ALA A 105 4.99 -9.03 15.44
C ALA A 105 6.39 -8.61 14.94
N ALA A 106 7.36 -9.49 15.03
CA ALA A 106 8.75 -9.24 14.70
C ALA A 106 9.10 -9.65 13.26
N GLU A 107 8.56 -10.76 12.80
CA GLU A 107 8.84 -11.31 11.47
C GLU A 107 7.57 -11.89 10.84
N PRO A 108 7.46 -11.88 9.50
CA PRO A 108 6.38 -12.60 8.82
C PRO A 108 6.50 -14.11 9.13
N ASP A 109 5.36 -14.77 9.36
CA ASP A 109 5.28 -16.19 9.69
C ASP A 109 4.49 -16.96 8.64
N ASP A 110 3.17 -16.78 8.59
CA ASP A 110 2.33 -17.43 7.58
C ASP A 110 2.11 -16.52 6.37
N ARG A 111 2.17 -17.09 5.17
CA ARG A 111 1.96 -16.39 3.89
C ARG A 111 2.72 -15.04 3.84
N PRO A 112 4.05 -14.99 3.95
CA PRO A 112 4.81 -13.76 3.80
C PRO A 112 4.51 -13.07 2.47
N VAL A 113 4.12 -11.79 2.52
CA VAL A 113 3.88 -10.98 1.33
C VAL A 113 5.13 -10.16 1.02
N LYS A 114 5.61 -10.25 -0.21
CA LYS A 114 6.76 -9.48 -0.67
C LYS A 114 6.32 -8.15 -1.28
N PHE A 115 7.16 -7.12 -1.19
CA PHE A 115 6.93 -5.83 -1.84
C PHE A 115 6.57 -5.97 -3.33
N HIS A 116 7.29 -6.82 -4.03
CA HIS A 116 7.09 -7.04 -5.47
C HIS A 116 5.70 -7.61 -5.79
N GLU A 117 5.11 -8.45 -4.93
CA GLU A 117 3.73 -8.94 -5.12
C GLU A 117 2.70 -7.81 -4.99
N VAL A 118 2.91 -6.89 -4.05
CA VAL A 118 2.06 -5.69 -3.89
C VAL A 118 2.17 -4.79 -5.12
N PHE A 119 3.39 -4.50 -5.57
CA PHE A 119 3.60 -3.72 -6.80
C PHE A 119 3.01 -4.42 -8.02
N ALA A 120 3.18 -5.74 -8.14
CA ALA A 120 2.58 -6.51 -9.23
C ALA A 120 1.05 -6.39 -9.23
N THR A 121 0.42 -6.45 -8.05
CA THR A 121 -1.03 -6.25 -7.91
C THR A 121 -1.47 -4.86 -8.37
N LEU A 122 -0.77 -3.82 -7.95
CA LEU A 122 -1.08 -2.44 -8.34
C LEU A 122 -0.87 -2.22 -9.84
N PHE A 123 0.22 -2.75 -10.40
CA PHE A 123 0.49 -2.65 -11.83
C PHE A 123 -0.48 -3.49 -12.67
N HIS A 124 -0.96 -4.61 -12.14
CA HIS A 124 -2.05 -5.36 -12.74
C HIS A 124 -3.31 -4.50 -12.84
N ASN A 125 -3.74 -3.89 -11.74
CA ASN A 125 -4.95 -3.08 -11.67
C ASN A 125 -4.93 -1.87 -12.61
N ILE A 126 -3.77 -1.25 -12.84
CA ILE A 126 -3.62 -0.14 -13.79
C ILE A 126 -3.24 -0.60 -15.20
N GLY A 127 -3.23 -1.91 -15.46
CA GLY A 127 -3.01 -2.48 -16.80
C GLY A 127 -1.55 -2.49 -17.27
N LEU A 128 -0.57 -2.27 -16.39
CA LEU A 128 0.86 -2.25 -16.76
C LEU A 128 1.51 -3.65 -16.86
N LEU A 129 0.82 -4.70 -16.44
CA LEU A 129 1.35 -6.07 -16.52
C LEU A 129 0.93 -6.83 -17.79
N ASN A 130 0.09 -6.26 -18.64
CA ASN A 130 -0.21 -6.88 -19.92
C ASN A 130 1.00 -6.80 -20.87
N ALA A 131 1.12 -7.75 -21.78
CA ALA A 131 2.25 -7.86 -22.71
C ALA A 131 2.50 -6.56 -23.50
N SER A 132 1.43 -5.91 -23.96
CA SER A 132 1.51 -4.67 -24.74
C SER A 132 2.01 -3.46 -23.93
N ALA A 133 1.88 -3.47 -22.61
CA ALA A 133 2.40 -2.41 -21.75
C ALA A 133 3.89 -2.61 -21.45
N ARG A 134 4.34 -3.86 -21.29
CA ARG A 134 5.77 -4.19 -21.09
C ARG A 134 6.62 -3.72 -22.26
N ASP A 135 6.12 -3.84 -23.48
CA ASP A 135 6.83 -3.42 -24.68
C ASP A 135 6.93 -1.88 -24.86
N ARG A 136 6.27 -1.11 -24.00
CA ARG A 136 6.19 0.36 -24.09
C ARG A 136 6.93 1.10 -23.01
N LEU A 137 7.50 0.42 -22.03
CA LEU A 137 8.28 1.06 -20.96
C LEU A 137 9.75 1.10 -21.35
N PHE A 138 10.29 2.30 -21.44
CA PHE A 138 11.68 2.54 -21.79
C PHE A 138 12.31 3.48 -20.78
N ASP A 139 13.59 3.28 -20.48
CA ASP A 139 14.37 4.26 -19.74
C ASP A 139 14.71 5.49 -20.62
N LEU A 140 15.34 6.50 -20.03
CA LEU A 140 15.73 7.73 -20.73
C LEU A 140 16.73 7.50 -21.86
N ARG A 141 17.34 6.32 -21.96
CA ARG A 141 18.26 5.91 -23.03
C ARG A 141 17.60 5.02 -24.08
N GLY A 142 16.28 4.85 -24.01
CA GLY A 142 15.50 4.03 -24.94
C GLY A 142 15.64 2.51 -24.71
N ARG A 143 16.08 2.06 -23.53
CA ARG A 143 16.20 0.64 -23.24
C ARG A 143 14.87 0.13 -22.66
N PRO A 144 14.36 -1.04 -23.13
CA PRO A 144 13.16 -1.64 -22.55
C PRO A 144 13.32 -1.87 -21.04
N GLN A 145 12.26 -1.58 -20.29
CA GLN A 145 12.20 -1.76 -18.84
C GLN A 145 10.99 -2.63 -18.48
N ALA A 146 11.21 -3.62 -17.63
CA ALA A 146 10.12 -4.35 -17.01
C ALA A 146 9.69 -3.63 -15.73
N PRO A 147 8.39 -3.36 -15.51
CA PRO A 147 7.91 -2.68 -14.29
C PRO A 147 8.09 -3.57 -13.05
N ILE A 148 8.15 -4.88 -13.23
CA ILE A 148 8.33 -5.90 -12.19
C ILE A 148 9.29 -6.96 -12.70
N GLU A 149 10.06 -7.55 -11.81
CA GLU A 149 10.95 -8.68 -12.09
C GLU A 149 10.19 -9.85 -12.72
N GLU A 150 10.86 -10.59 -13.59
CA GLU A 150 10.28 -11.76 -14.23
C GLU A 150 9.90 -12.82 -13.19
N GLY A 151 8.72 -13.41 -13.37
CA GLY A 151 8.19 -14.44 -12.46
C GLY A 151 7.44 -13.91 -11.23
N VAL A 152 7.42 -12.60 -10.99
CA VAL A 152 6.60 -12.01 -9.92
C VAL A 152 5.16 -11.84 -10.43
N ALA A 153 4.20 -12.40 -9.70
CA ALA A 153 2.78 -12.33 -9.98
C ALA A 153 2.05 -11.42 -8.97
N PRO A 154 0.88 -10.89 -9.36
CA PRO A 154 -0.03 -10.26 -8.40
C PRO A 154 -0.42 -11.19 -7.26
N LEU A 155 -0.87 -10.61 -6.16
CA LEU A 155 -1.46 -11.35 -5.03
C LEU A 155 -2.72 -12.07 -5.51
N ARG A 156 -2.64 -13.39 -5.67
CA ARG A 156 -3.72 -14.23 -6.19
C ARG A 156 -5.00 -14.16 -5.37
N GLU A 157 -4.87 -13.76 -4.12
CA GLU A 157 -5.98 -13.58 -3.19
C GLU A 157 -6.82 -12.33 -3.54
N LEU A 158 -6.22 -11.39 -4.25
CA LEU A 158 -6.84 -10.10 -4.60
C LEU A 158 -7.33 -10.00 -6.04
N VAL A 159 -6.75 -10.79 -6.96
CA VAL A 159 -7.03 -10.71 -8.41
C VAL A 159 -7.72 -11.95 -8.94
#